data_9e2a469ac7645ecc9254af0e2af2cd3c
#
_entry.id   9e2a469ac7645ecc9254af0e2af2cd3c
#
_cell.length_a   1.000
_cell.length_b   1.000
_cell.length_c   1.000
_cell.angle_alpha   90.00
_cell.angle_beta   90.00
_cell.angle_gamma   90.00
#
_symmetry.space_group_name_H-M   'P 1'
#
loop_
_entity.id
_entity.type
_entity.pdbx_description
1 polymer ?
#
loop_
_entity_poly.entity_id
_entity_poly.type
_entity_poly.pdbx_seq_one_letter_code
_entity_poly.pdbx_strand_id
1 'polypeptide(L)'
;LHLCDRRQRQMCIRDSYSIWTMQSNYHNLPMVNGVPQQFGSEFRATDVHFDPRRMYFSANIATAYPAEANVKKWVRSYQLGKNSLKIEDSFSLDKADKPNQVNFLTWGEVDVSVPGVVTVEVNGEKVRMTYNKSAFTPTVETIRLDDPRLSNVWGEQVCRISLNANKQPLSGSYTYTITTIK
;
A
#
# COMPACT_ATOMS: atom_id res chain seq x y z
N LEU A 1 4.30 38.15 21.05
CA LEU A 1 5.02 36.91 20.74
C LEU A 1 4.04 35.72 20.75
N HIS A 2 3.24 35.44 19.72
CA HIS A 2 2.59 34.14 19.49
C HIS A 2 1.59 34.14 18.30
N LEU A 3 1.70 35.12 17.38
CA LEU A 3 0.83 35.16 16.18
C LEU A 3 1.45 34.48 14.94
N CYS A 4 2.69 34.01 15.04
CA CYS A 4 3.41 33.33 13.93
C CYS A 4 3.10 31.83 13.82
N ASP A 5 2.53 31.22 14.88
CA ASP A 5 2.52 29.76 15.05
C ASP A 5 1.45 29.03 14.22
N ARG A 6 0.27 29.63 13.98
CA ARG A 6 -0.80 28.95 13.22
C ARG A 6 -0.57 28.92 11.71
N ARG A 7 -0.01 29.96 11.11
CA ARG A 7 0.31 29.98 9.67
C ARG A 7 1.53 29.15 9.34
N GLN A 8 2.53 29.14 10.20
CA GLN A 8 3.69 28.23 10.06
C GLN A 8 3.30 26.76 10.23
N ARG A 9 2.40 26.42 11.17
CA ARG A 9 1.90 25.04 11.29
C ARG A 9 1.10 24.60 10.07
N GLN A 10 0.30 25.46 9.44
CA GLN A 10 -0.42 25.13 8.22
C GLN A 10 0.52 25.01 6.99
N MET A 11 1.55 25.83 6.88
CA MET A 11 2.58 25.68 5.86
C MET A 11 3.42 24.41 6.09
N CYS A 12 3.89 24.14 7.30
CA CYS A 12 4.63 22.92 7.63
C CYS A 12 3.82 21.63 7.38
N ILE A 13 2.51 21.64 7.60
CA ILE A 13 1.65 20.47 7.35
C ILE A 13 1.49 20.22 5.85
N ARG A 14 1.27 21.27 5.03
CA ARG A 14 1.15 21.12 3.57
C ARG A 14 2.46 20.68 2.92
N ASP A 15 3.59 21.23 3.36
CA ASP A 15 4.92 20.84 2.86
C ASP A 15 5.31 19.42 3.28
N SER A 16 4.82 18.93 4.43
CA SER A 16 5.08 17.57 4.90
C SER A 16 4.54 16.51 3.96
N TYR A 17 3.40 16.72 3.31
CA TYR A 17 2.80 15.75 2.37
C TYR A 17 3.48 15.71 1.00
N SER A 18 4.42 16.60 0.71
CA SER A 18 5.33 16.50 -0.43
C SER A 18 6.48 15.53 -0.16
N ILE A 19 6.75 15.22 1.12
CA ILE A 19 7.79 14.27 1.52
C ILE A 19 7.30 12.84 1.21
N TRP A 20 8.11 12.07 0.51
CA TRP A 20 7.72 10.74 0.04
C TRP A 20 7.22 9.81 1.15
N THR A 21 7.81 9.85 2.35
CA THR A 21 7.40 9.02 3.50
C THR A 21 5.98 9.29 4.00
N MET A 22 5.39 10.43 3.61
CA MET A 22 4.02 10.82 3.98
C MET A 22 3.01 10.52 2.87
N GLN A 23 3.47 10.10 1.70
CA GLN A 23 2.61 9.80 0.55
C GLN A 23 2.13 8.35 0.61
N SER A 24 0.84 8.11 0.35
CA SER A 24 0.22 6.79 0.48
C SER A 24 0.76 5.73 -0.49
N ASN A 25 1.35 6.16 -1.62
CA ASN A 25 2.01 5.27 -2.57
C ASN A 25 3.36 4.70 -2.06
N TYR A 26 3.88 5.22 -0.94
CA TYR A 26 5.00 4.66 -0.20
C TYR A 26 4.55 3.94 1.08
N HIS A 27 3.33 3.46 1.10
CA HIS A 27 2.76 2.59 2.12
C HIS A 27 2.16 1.33 1.47
N ASN A 28 1.72 0.36 2.29
CA ASN A 28 1.13 -0.89 1.80
C ASN A 28 -0.31 -0.67 1.33
N LEU A 29 -0.48 0.22 0.36
CA LEU A 29 -1.77 0.73 -0.11
C LEU A 29 -1.86 0.72 -1.64
N PRO A 30 -3.07 0.60 -2.21
CA PRO A 30 -3.26 0.75 -3.64
C PRO A 30 -3.22 2.22 -4.09
N MET A 31 -2.76 2.44 -5.30
CA MET A 31 -3.09 3.60 -6.12
C MET A 31 -4.22 3.19 -7.05
N VAL A 32 -5.31 3.94 -7.04
CA VAL A 32 -6.50 3.65 -7.85
C VAL A 32 -6.56 4.62 -9.03
N ASN A 33 -6.64 4.10 -10.25
CA ASN A 33 -6.56 4.93 -11.47
C ASN A 33 -5.31 5.84 -11.51
N GLY A 34 -4.20 5.39 -10.89
CA GLY A 34 -2.97 6.18 -10.78
C GLY A 34 -3.04 7.33 -9.75
N VAL A 35 -4.08 7.34 -8.89
CA VAL A 35 -4.29 8.37 -7.87
C VAL A 35 -4.02 7.77 -6.49
N PRO A 36 -3.16 8.40 -5.66
CA PRO A 36 -2.91 7.99 -4.28
C PRO A 36 -4.06 8.43 -3.36
N GLN A 37 -4.09 7.91 -2.14
CA GLN A 37 -4.98 8.44 -1.09
C GLN A 37 -4.61 9.90 -0.77
N GLN A 38 -5.62 10.65 -0.37
CA GLN A 38 -5.48 12.06 -0.02
C GLN A 38 -5.34 12.22 1.50
N PHE A 39 -4.70 13.29 1.92
CA PHE A 39 -4.64 13.71 3.31
C PHE A 39 -5.83 14.60 3.67
N GLY A 40 -6.25 14.54 4.94
CA GLY A 40 -7.37 15.32 5.46
C GLY A 40 -8.29 14.46 6.33
N SER A 41 -8.99 15.05 7.26
CA SER A 41 -9.90 14.34 8.16
C SER A 41 -11.11 13.73 7.45
N GLU A 42 -11.45 14.26 6.29
CA GLU A 42 -12.52 13.77 5.40
C GLU A 42 -12.12 12.50 4.65
N PHE A 43 -10.81 12.29 4.39
CA PHE A 43 -10.28 11.13 3.68
C PHE A 43 -9.98 10.00 4.66
N ARG A 44 -10.94 9.10 4.85
CA ARG A 44 -10.84 8.03 5.85
C ARG A 44 -11.54 6.76 5.38
N ALA A 45 -11.15 5.63 5.94
CA ALA A 45 -11.84 4.37 5.71
C ALA A 45 -13.21 4.36 6.41
N THR A 46 -14.15 3.61 5.83
CA THR A 46 -15.50 3.35 6.35
C THR A 46 -15.76 1.85 6.44
N ASP A 47 -16.93 1.46 6.94
CA ASP A 47 -17.37 0.06 6.99
C ASP A 47 -16.31 -0.88 7.60
N VAL A 48 -15.69 -0.42 8.68
CA VAL A 48 -14.64 -1.17 9.38
C VAL A 48 -15.24 -2.33 10.13
N HIS A 49 -14.73 -3.53 9.89
CA HIS A 49 -15.15 -4.76 10.55
C HIS A 49 -13.94 -5.54 11.07
N PHE A 50 -14.04 -6.03 12.30
CA PHE A 50 -13.05 -6.89 12.92
C PHE A 50 -13.70 -8.09 13.60
N ASP A 51 -13.25 -9.30 13.26
CA ASP A 51 -13.64 -10.56 13.89
C ASP A 51 -12.41 -11.22 14.53
N PRO A 52 -12.25 -11.11 15.86
CA PRO A 52 -11.09 -11.68 16.55
C PRO A 52 -11.07 -13.20 16.55
N ARG A 53 -12.22 -13.89 16.45
CA ARG A 53 -12.28 -15.37 16.40
C ARG A 53 -11.74 -15.91 15.10
N ARG A 54 -11.98 -15.18 14.00
CA ARG A 54 -11.50 -15.51 12.67
C ARG A 54 -10.17 -14.85 12.34
N MET A 55 -9.64 -13.99 13.22
CA MET A 55 -8.47 -13.16 12.96
C MET A 55 -8.63 -12.40 11.62
N TYR A 56 -9.81 -11.84 11.41
CA TYR A 56 -10.21 -11.17 10.18
C TYR A 56 -10.46 -9.68 10.43
N PHE A 57 -9.95 -8.86 9.51
CA PHE A 57 -10.19 -7.42 9.48
C PHE A 57 -10.59 -6.99 8.06
N SER A 58 -11.52 -6.07 7.92
CA SER A 58 -11.80 -5.41 6.64
C SER A 58 -12.20 -3.96 6.82
N ALA A 59 -11.95 -3.16 5.78
CA ALA A 59 -12.37 -1.77 5.72
C ALA A 59 -12.63 -1.37 4.26
N ASN A 60 -13.61 -0.50 4.05
CA ASN A 60 -13.81 0.17 2.78
C ASN A 60 -12.94 1.42 2.75
N ILE A 61 -11.94 1.45 1.87
CA ILE A 61 -10.98 2.54 1.75
C ILE A 61 -11.29 3.51 0.60
N ALA A 62 -12.43 3.36 -0.09
CA ALA A 62 -12.79 4.19 -1.24
C ALA A 62 -12.84 5.68 -0.87
N THR A 63 -13.40 6.03 0.28
CA THR A 63 -13.52 7.41 0.76
C THR A 63 -12.21 8.04 1.24
N ALA A 64 -11.11 7.29 1.25
CA ALA A 64 -9.77 7.81 1.46
C ALA A 64 -9.13 8.39 0.19
N TYR A 65 -9.79 8.23 -0.97
CA TYR A 65 -9.33 8.74 -2.25
C TYR A 65 -10.11 9.99 -2.66
N PRO A 66 -9.47 10.93 -3.37
CA PRO A 66 -10.18 12.07 -3.96
C PRO A 66 -11.04 11.62 -5.14
N ALA A 67 -11.95 12.49 -5.59
CA ALA A 67 -12.93 12.19 -6.65
C ALA A 67 -12.28 11.73 -7.97
N GLU A 68 -11.07 12.21 -8.28
CA GLU A 68 -10.30 11.90 -9.47
C GLU A 68 -9.91 10.41 -9.57
N ALA A 69 -9.89 9.70 -8.43
CA ALA A 69 -9.65 8.26 -8.41
C ALA A 69 -10.83 7.46 -9.02
N ASN A 70 -12.01 8.07 -9.18
CA ASN A 70 -13.21 7.43 -9.73
C ASN A 70 -13.52 6.08 -9.06
N VAL A 71 -13.23 5.94 -7.76
CA VAL A 71 -13.45 4.72 -6.99
C VAL A 71 -14.80 4.79 -6.29
N LYS A 72 -15.68 3.83 -6.62
CA LYS A 72 -17.01 3.70 -6.02
C LYS A 72 -16.95 2.89 -4.72
N LYS A 73 -16.19 1.82 -4.73
CA LYS A 73 -15.99 0.94 -3.59
C LYS A 73 -14.61 0.28 -3.68
N TRP A 74 -13.93 0.17 -2.54
CA TRP A 74 -12.70 -0.62 -2.42
C TRP A 74 -12.63 -1.20 -1.01
N VAL A 75 -12.96 -2.47 -0.88
CA VAL A 75 -12.88 -3.17 0.39
C VAL A 75 -11.59 -3.97 0.43
N ARG A 76 -10.71 -3.62 1.35
CA ARG A 76 -9.52 -4.41 1.66
C ARG A 76 -9.77 -5.24 2.90
N SER A 77 -9.49 -6.53 2.82
CA SER A 77 -9.58 -7.44 3.93
C SER A 77 -8.26 -8.15 4.20
N TYR A 78 -8.08 -8.53 5.46
CA TYR A 78 -6.94 -9.25 5.97
C TYR A 78 -7.42 -10.48 6.74
N GLN A 79 -6.87 -11.63 6.42
CA GLN A 79 -7.10 -12.88 7.13
C GLN A 79 -5.77 -13.43 7.61
N LEU A 80 -5.54 -13.39 8.92
CA LEU A 80 -4.33 -13.93 9.54
C LEU A 80 -4.51 -15.41 9.82
N GLY A 81 -3.62 -16.23 9.28
CA GLY A 81 -3.47 -17.67 9.57
C GLY A 81 -2.26 -17.92 10.48
N LYS A 82 -1.99 -19.19 10.78
CA LYS A 82 -0.87 -19.58 11.67
C LYS A 82 0.50 -19.09 11.15
N ASN A 83 0.76 -19.22 9.84
CA ASN A 83 2.02 -18.84 9.19
C ASN A 83 1.75 -18.07 7.89
N SER A 84 0.59 -17.44 7.78
CA SER A 84 0.18 -16.77 6.55
C SER A 84 -0.69 -15.55 6.84
N LEU A 85 -0.60 -14.57 5.96
CA LEU A 85 -1.51 -13.44 5.89
C LEU A 85 -2.10 -13.40 4.48
N LYS A 86 -3.41 -13.59 4.36
CA LYS A 86 -4.14 -13.35 3.12
C LYS A 86 -4.65 -11.90 3.12
N ILE A 87 -4.39 -11.20 2.04
CA ILE A 87 -4.94 -9.87 1.77
C ILE A 87 -5.81 -9.98 0.53
N GLU A 88 -7.00 -9.40 0.56
CA GLU A 88 -7.91 -9.37 -0.57
C GLU A 88 -8.47 -7.96 -0.76
N ASP A 89 -8.38 -7.46 -1.98
CA ASP A 89 -8.98 -6.22 -2.44
C ASP A 89 -10.17 -6.54 -3.36
N SER A 90 -11.36 -6.10 -2.99
CA SER A 90 -12.56 -6.15 -3.85
C SER A 90 -12.96 -4.73 -4.20
N PHE A 91 -13.08 -4.43 -5.49
CA PHE A 91 -13.29 -3.06 -5.93
C PHE A 91 -14.35 -2.89 -7.03
N SER A 92 -14.91 -1.69 -7.08
CA SER A 92 -15.67 -1.17 -8.21
C SER A 92 -15.33 0.30 -8.46
N LEU A 93 -15.20 0.66 -9.72
CA LEU A 93 -14.81 1.99 -10.20
C LEU A 93 -15.93 2.57 -11.05
N ASP A 94 -16.07 3.90 -11.07
CA ASP A 94 -16.95 4.59 -12.02
C ASP A 94 -16.29 4.74 -13.40
N LYS A 95 -14.95 4.85 -13.42
CA LYS A 95 -14.13 4.86 -14.63
C LYS A 95 -12.85 4.06 -14.42
N ALA A 96 -12.28 3.57 -15.50
CA ALA A 96 -11.04 2.80 -15.53
C ALA A 96 -10.06 3.47 -16.50
N ASP A 97 -9.51 4.61 -16.08
CA ASP A 97 -8.67 5.48 -16.94
C ASP A 97 -7.21 5.04 -16.92
N LYS A 98 -6.70 4.57 -15.78
CA LYS A 98 -5.33 4.10 -15.60
C LYS A 98 -5.28 2.79 -14.82
N PRO A 99 -4.26 1.95 -15.04
CA PRO A 99 -4.10 0.72 -14.26
C PRO A 99 -3.99 1.00 -12.76
N ASN A 100 -4.64 0.15 -11.97
CA ASN A 100 -4.41 0.12 -10.52
C ASN A 100 -2.99 -0.39 -10.23
N GLN A 101 -2.41 0.11 -9.16
CA GLN A 101 -1.11 -0.33 -8.66
C GLN A 101 -1.26 -0.64 -7.17
N VAL A 102 -0.77 -1.78 -6.73
CA VAL A 102 -0.77 -2.13 -5.30
C VAL A 102 0.66 -2.17 -4.80
N ASN A 103 0.94 -1.32 -3.80
CA ASN A 103 2.27 -1.14 -3.27
C ASN A 103 2.47 -1.93 -1.98
N PHE A 104 3.69 -2.43 -1.79
CA PHE A 104 4.18 -3.02 -0.56
C PHE A 104 5.57 -2.46 -0.28
N LEU A 105 5.82 -2.02 0.95
CA LEU A 105 7.13 -1.56 1.38
C LEU A 105 7.80 -2.62 2.25
N THR A 106 9.10 -2.76 2.06
CA THR A 106 9.97 -3.60 2.89
C THR A 106 11.36 -2.99 2.98
N TRP A 107 12.09 -3.31 4.02
CA TRP A 107 13.51 -2.96 4.19
C TRP A 107 14.45 -4.13 3.89
N GLY A 108 13.87 -5.28 3.47
CA GLY A 108 14.61 -6.46 3.08
C GLY A 108 15.02 -6.49 1.62
N GLU A 109 15.79 -7.50 1.28
CA GLU A 109 16.12 -7.82 -0.11
C GLU A 109 14.90 -8.42 -0.81
N VAL A 110 14.65 -7.99 -2.03
CA VAL A 110 13.46 -8.36 -2.80
C VAL A 110 13.86 -9.11 -4.07
N ASP A 111 13.29 -10.29 -4.26
CA ASP A 111 13.38 -11.07 -5.48
C ASP A 111 12.01 -11.25 -6.14
N VAL A 112 11.88 -10.84 -7.39
CA VAL A 112 10.70 -10.96 -8.25
C VAL A 112 10.95 -11.80 -9.50
N SER A 113 12.02 -12.56 -9.53
CA SER A 113 12.45 -13.37 -10.69
C SER A 113 11.45 -14.47 -11.05
N VAL A 114 10.68 -14.95 -10.09
CA VAL A 114 9.67 -16.00 -10.30
C VAL A 114 8.30 -15.37 -10.54
N PRO A 115 7.69 -15.55 -11.73
CA PRO A 115 6.38 -14.95 -12.03
C PRO A 115 5.29 -15.39 -11.05
N GLY A 116 4.59 -14.44 -10.44
CA GLY A 116 3.54 -14.68 -9.46
C GLY A 116 4.05 -14.79 -8.01
N VAL A 117 5.35 -14.60 -7.79
CA VAL A 117 5.98 -14.69 -6.48
C VAL A 117 6.88 -13.48 -6.25
N VAL A 118 6.81 -12.94 -5.05
CA VAL A 118 7.81 -12.01 -4.50
C VAL A 118 8.41 -12.68 -3.27
N THR A 119 9.71 -12.82 -3.22
CA THR A 119 10.43 -13.27 -2.02
C THR A 119 11.09 -12.06 -1.37
N VAL A 120 10.95 -11.94 -0.06
CA VAL A 120 11.58 -10.89 0.74
C VAL A 120 12.42 -11.56 1.82
N GLU A 121 13.69 -11.16 1.94
CA GLU A 121 14.60 -11.62 2.97
C GLU A 121 14.99 -10.46 3.89
N VAL A 122 14.82 -10.67 5.21
CA VAL A 122 15.17 -9.70 6.25
C VAL A 122 15.89 -10.43 7.36
N ASN A 123 17.16 -10.09 7.62
CA ASN A 123 17.97 -10.68 8.69
C ASN A 123 18.00 -12.23 8.67
N GLY A 124 18.05 -12.82 7.49
CA GLY A 124 18.06 -14.28 7.31
C GLY A 124 16.69 -14.97 7.37
N GLU A 125 15.64 -14.24 7.74
CA GLU A 125 14.26 -14.72 7.67
C GLU A 125 13.64 -14.41 6.31
N LYS A 126 12.90 -15.38 5.76
CA LYS A 126 12.29 -15.24 4.43
C LYS A 126 10.78 -15.30 4.48
N VAL A 127 10.16 -14.44 3.71
CA VAL A 127 8.73 -14.50 3.41
C VAL A 127 8.50 -14.57 1.91
N ARG A 128 7.41 -15.23 1.53
CA ARG A 128 6.95 -15.30 0.16
C ARG A 128 5.57 -14.67 0.05
N MET A 129 5.43 -13.73 -0.85
CA MET A 129 4.13 -13.21 -1.27
C MET A 129 3.77 -13.80 -2.63
N THR A 130 2.63 -14.44 -2.73
CA THR A 130 2.07 -14.94 -3.99
C THR A 130 0.95 -14.03 -4.47
N TYR A 131 0.86 -13.85 -5.79
CA TYR A 131 -0.15 -13.04 -6.46
C TYR A 131 -0.51 -13.64 -7.82
N ASN A 132 -1.61 -13.21 -8.43
CA ASN A 132 -1.99 -13.66 -9.76
C ASN A 132 -1.08 -13.03 -10.83
N LYS A 133 -0.17 -13.81 -11.38
CA LYS A 133 0.77 -13.39 -12.45
C LYS A 133 0.11 -12.90 -13.72
N SER A 134 -1.13 -13.34 -14.00
CA SER A 134 -1.88 -12.86 -15.18
C SER A 134 -2.53 -11.50 -14.93
N ALA A 135 -2.73 -11.12 -13.66
CA ALA A 135 -3.31 -9.86 -13.27
C ALA A 135 -2.27 -8.75 -13.07
N PHE A 136 -1.03 -9.11 -12.73
CA PHE A 136 -0.02 -8.13 -12.34
C PHE A 136 1.35 -8.38 -12.95
N THR A 137 2.05 -7.25 -13.21
CA THR A 137 3.49 -7.20 -13.47
C THR A 137 4.16 -6.47 -12.31
N PRO A 138 5.11 -7.10 -11.58
CA PRO A 138 5.79 -6.46 -10.47
C PRO A 138 6.90 -5.53 -10.96
N THR A 139 7.12 -4.44 -10.22
CA THR A 139 8.33 -3.61 -10.30
C THR A 139 8.86 -3.37 -8.90
N VAL A 140 10.17 -3.23 -8.77
CA VAL A 140 10.84 -2.94 -7.48
C VAL A 140 11.63 -1.65 -7.63
N GLU A 141 11.39 -0.71 -6.72
CA GLU A 141 12.15 0.53 -6.57
C GLU A 141 12.93 0.47 -5.27
N THR A 142 14.23 0.70 -5.34
CA THR A 142 15.09 0.85 -4.17
C THR A 142 15.23 2.32 -3.83
N ILE A 143 14.87 2.69 -2.61
CA ILE A 143 14.88 4.06 -2.11
C ILE A 143 15.96 4.17 -1.04
N ARG A 144 17.01 4.95 -1.31
CA ARG A 144 18.07 5.22 -0.33
C ARG A 144 17.57 6.16 0.75
N LEU A 145 18.01 5.90 1.99
CA LEU A 145 17.62 6.67 3.17
C LEU A 145 18.80 7.53 3.64
N ASP A 146 18.91 8.73 3.05
CA ASP A 146 19.98 9.66 3.38
C ASP A 146 19.72 10.42 4.69
N ASP A 147 18.49 10.42 5.20
CA ASP A 147 18.12 11.04 6.48
C ASP A 147 18.46 10.08 7.65
N PRO A 148 19.38 10.46 8.56
CA PRO A 148 19.75 9.62 9.70
C PRO A 148 18.58 9.21 10.60
N ARG A 149 17.50 10.00 10.65
CA ARG A 149 16.29 9.66 11.41
C ARG A 149 15.57 8.43 10.83
N LEU A 150 15.71 8.19 9.53
CA LEU A 150 15.15 7.03 8.83
C LEU A 150 16.17 5.89 8.80
N SER A 151 17.42 6.18 8.38
CA SER A 151 18.43 5.14 8.19
C SER A 151 18.86 4.46 9.49
N ASN A 152 18.83 5.15 10.63
CA ASN A 152 19.12 4.54 11.95
C ASN A 152 18.04 3.50 12.37
N VAL A 153 16.84 3.55 11.80
CA VAL A 153 15.73 2.64 12.15
C VAL A 153 15.53 1.57 11.07
N TRP A 154 15.63 1.95 9.81
CA TRP A 154 15.24 1.11 8.66
C TRP A 154 16.44 0.60 7.85
N GLY A 155 17.68 1.00 8.20
CA GLY A 155 18.88 0.72 7.42
C GLY A 155 19.08 1.73 6.28
N GLU A 156 20.01 1.41 5.38
CA GLU A 156 20.43 2.35 4.33
C GLU A 156 19.39 2.54 3.21
N GLN A 157 18.43 1.62 3.10
CA GLN A 157 17.45 1.64 2.02
C GLN A 157 16.16 0.90 2.38
N VAL A 158 15.10 1.24 1.69
CA VAL A 158 13.84 0.47 1.65
C VAL A 158 13.49 0.15 0.21
N CYS A 159 12.75 -0.95 0.00
CA CYS A 159 12.25 -1.35 -1.31
C CYS A 159 10.74 -1.15 -1.38
N ARG A 160 10.27 -0.50 -2.45
CA ARG A 160 8.87 -0.46 -2.83
C ARG A 160 8.59 -1.49 -3.91
N ILE A 161 7.78 -2.48 -3.60
CA ILE A 161 7.27 -3.47 -4.53
C ILE A 161 5.93 -2.95 -5.05
N SER A 162 5.83 -2.73 -6.34
CA SER A 162 4.61 -2.26 -6.99
C SER A 162 4.06 -3.36 -7.90
N LEU A 163 2.90 -3.88 -7.58
CA LEU A 163 2.15 -4.79 -8.44
C LEU A 163 1.26 -3.94 -9.37
N ASN A 164 1.67 -3.83 -10.62
CA ASN A 164 0.98 -3.03 -11.64
C ASN A 164 -0.05 -3.92 -12.34
N ALA A 165 -1.33 -3.51 -12.32
CA ALA A 165 -2.39 -4.27 -12.97
C ALA A 165 -2.20 -4.30 -14.49
N ASN A 166 -2.22 -5.50 -15.10
CA ASN A 166 -2.08 -5.70 -16.54
C ASN A 166 -3.34 -5.28 -17.31
N LYS A 167 -4.49 -5.28 -16.65
CA LYS A 167 -5.78 -4.86 -17.18
C LYS A 167 -6.49 -4.03 -16.13
N GLN A 168 -7.33 -3.10 -16.58
CA GLN A 168 -8.11 -2.23 -15.72
C GLN A 168 -9.62 -2.47 -15.92
N PRO A 169 -10.21 -3.48 -15.26
CA PRO A 169 -11.66 -3.64 -15.26
C PRO A 169 -12.33 -2.62 -14.34
N LEU A 170 -13.62 -2.34 -14.59
CA LEU A 170 -14.43 -1.48 -13.71
C LEU A 170 -14.74 -2.14 -12.35
N SER A 171 -14.65 -3.45 -12.25
CA SER A 171 -14.81 -4.19 -11.00
C SER A 171 -13.99 -5.47 -11.01
N GLY A 172 -13.61 -5.93 -9.83
CA GLY A 172 -12.82 -7.14 -9.69
C GLY A 172 -12.35 -7.39 -8.27
N SER A 173 -11.46 -8.38 -8.15
CA SER A 173 -10.76 -8.66 -6.91
C SER A 173 -9.31 -9.04 -7.17
N TYR A 174 -8.45 -8.66 -6.24
CA TYR A 174 -7.04 -9.01 -6.18
C TYR A 174 -6.77 -9.76 -4.88
N THR A 175 -5.97 -10.81 -4.94
CA THR A 175 -5.60 -11.59 -3.76
C THR A 175 -4.09 -11.73 -3.69
N TYR A 176 -3.57 -11.53 -2.49
CA TYR A 176 -2.16 -11.70 -2.14
C TYR A 176 -2.07 -12.61 -0.92
N THR A 177 -1.12 -13.54 -0.91
CA THR A 177 -0.88 -14.39 0.25
C THR A 177 0.59 -14.31 0.63
N ILE A 178 0.86 -13.85 1.84
CA ILE A 178 2.20 -13.77 2.43
C ILE A 178 2.37 -14.96 3.37
N THR A 179 3.45 -15.72 3.18
CA THR A 179 3.78 -16.91 4.01
C THR A 179 5.23 -16.85 4.45
N THR A 180 5.51 -17.30 5.66
CA THR A 180 6.88 -17.55 6.09
C THR A 180 7.47 -18.75 5.37
N ILE A 181 8.75 -18.67 4.99
CA ILE A 181 9.53 -19.77 4.41
C ILE A 181 10.51 -20.23 5.50
N LYS A 182 10.51 -21.51 5.79
CA LYS A 182 11.52 -22.11 6.68
C LYS A 182 12.73 -22.51 5.87
#